data_a85073f5aebb166d9b7c47bdedf7f72a
#
_entry.id   a85073f5aebb166d9b7c47bdedf7f72a
#
_cell.length_a   1.000
_cell.length_b   1.000
_cell.length_c   1.000
_cell.angle_alpha   90.00
_cell.angle_beta   90.00
_cell.angle_gamma   90.00
#
_symmetry.space_group_name_H-M   'P 1'
#
loop_
_entity.id
_entity.type
_entity.pdbx_description
1 polymer ?
#
loop_
_entity_poly.entity_id
_entity_poly.type
_entity_poly.pdbx_seq_one_letter_code
_entity_poly.pdbx_strand_id
1 'polypeptide(L)'
;MLVVVTYDENGGFWDHVAPPKADRWGPGSRVPAIIISPFAKRYYVDHAQYDTTSILRFITRRFDLPKLPGLTERDAALKANGRKPLGDLTGALRLSVR
;
A
#
# COMPACT_ATOMS: atom_id res chain seq x y z
N MET A 1 -10.62 14.31 4.11
CA MET A 1 -10.02 13.35 5.08
C MET A 1 -9.90 12.00 4.41
N LEU A 2 -8.85 11.29 4.67
CA LEU A 2 -8.66 9.89 4.28
C LEU A 2 -8.54 9.05 5.55
N VAL A 3 -9.39 8.04 5.66
CA VAL A 3 -9.35 7.09 6.78
C VAL A 3 -8.98 5.73 6.21
N VAL A 4 -7.98 5.11 6.81
CA VAL A 4 -7.56 3.75 6.47
C VAL A 4 -7.83 2.88 7.68
N VAL A 5 -8.70 1.88 7.51
CA VAL A 5 -8.98 0.89 8.56
C VAL A 5 -8.29 -0.40 8.15
N THR A 6 -7.36 -0.85 8.96
CA THR A 6 -6.61 -2.06 8.69
C THR A 6 -6.22 -2.74 9.99
N TYR A 7 -5.64 -3.91 9.89
CA TYR A 7 -5.11 -4.63 11.04
C TYR A 7 -3.61 -4.41 11.16
N ASP A 8 -3.10 -4.64 12.34
CA ASP A 8 -1.67 -4.80 12.58
C ASP A 8 -1.21 -6.15 12.00
N GLU A 9 -0.33 -6.86 12.61
CA GLU A 9 -0.05 -8.22 12.19
C GLU A 9 -1.21 -9.15 12.59
N ASN A 10 -1.23 -10.34 12.05
CA ASN A 10 -2.38 -11.23 12.18
C ASN A 10 -2.42 -12.05 13.50
N GLY A 11 -1.64 -11.69 14.48
CA GLY A 11 -1.70 -12.30 15.82
C GLY A 11 -1.40 -13.80 15.86
N GLY A 12 -0.54 -14.31 15.00
CA GLY A 12 -0.23 -15.73 14.89
C GLY A 12 -1.14 -16.51 13.93
N PHE A 13 -2.18 -15.90 13.44
CA PHE A 13 -2.96 -16.43 12.33
C PHE A 13 -2.36 -15.99 11.01
N TRP A 14 -2.64 -16.70 9.96
CA TRP A 14 -2.13 -16.36 8.62
C TRP A 14 -3.23 -16.50 7.58
N ASP A 15 -3.09 -15.74 6.51
CA ASP A 15 -4.03 -15.78 5.41
C ASP A 15 -3.79 -17.04 4.54
N HIS A 16 -4.83 -17.50 3.87
CA HIS A 16 -4.74 -18.64 2.96
C HIS A 16 -3.97 -18.34 1.67
N VAL A 17 -3.67 -17.05 1.42
CA VAL A 17 -2.89 -16.62 0.26
C VAL A 17 -1.51 -16.19 0.71
N ALA A 18 -0.47 -16.78 0.11
CA ALA A 18 0.90 -16.41 0.43
C ALA A 18 1.18 -14.94 0.03
N PRO A 19 1.84 -14.18 0.90
CA PRO A 19 2.23 -12.81 0.53
C PRO A 19 3.31 -12.82 -0.55
N PRO A 20 3.38 -11.80 -1.40
CA PRO A 20 4.47 -11.67 -2.36
C PRO A 20 5.77 -11.35 -1.64
N LYS A 21 6.87 -11.87 -2.17
CA LYS A 21 8.19 -11.52 -1.65
C LYS A 21 8.64 -10.17 -2.20
N ALA A 22 9.19 -9.33 -1.34
CA ALA A 22 9.79 -8.06 -1.73
C ALA A 22 11.29 -8.05 -1.40
N ASP A 23 11.62 -7.79 -0.15
CA ASP A 23 12.99 -7.76 0.35
C ASP A 23 13.13 -8.70 1.57
N ARG A 24 14.30 -8.69 2.20
CA ARG A 24 14.55 -9.53 3.37
C ARG A 24 13.68 -9.18 4.58
N TRP A 25 13.05 -8.02 4.58
CA TRP A 25 12.25 -7.52 5.68
C TRP A 25 10.76 -7.78 5.52
N GLY A 26 10.33 -8.24 4.38
CA GLY A 26 8.93 -8.50 4.17
C GLY A 26 8.47 -8.33 2.73
N PRO A 27 7.17 -8.16 2.51
CA PRO A 27 6.10 -7.99 3.50
C PRO A 27 5.78 -9.26 4.27
N GLY A 28 5.10 -9.10 5.39
CA GLY A 28 4.53 -10.18 6.17
C GLY A 28 3.24 -10.72 5.55
N SER A 29 2.39 -11.35 6.36
CA SER A 29 1.12 -11.92 5.90
C SER A 29 0.14 -10.82 5.46
N ARG A 30 -0.85 -11.22 4.67
CA ARG A 30 -1.87 -10.30 4.18
C ARG A 30 -2.82 -9.90 5.29
N VAL A 31 -3.19 -8.63 5.31
CA VAL A 31 -4.24 -8.10 6.18
C VAL A 31 -5.23 -7.29 5.34
N PRO A 32 -6.52 -7.21 5.73
CA PRO A 32 -7.48 -6.40 5.00
C PRO A 32 -7.26 -4.92 5.24
N ALA A 33 -7.72 -4.10 4.31
CA ALA A 33 -7.75 -2.66 4.46
C ALA A 33 -9.03 -2.09 3.84
N ILE A 34 -9.60 -1.10 4.53
CA ILE A 34 -10.77 -0.36 4.05
C ILE A 34 -10.38 1.10 3.94
N ILE A 35 -10.66 1.70 2.80
CA ILE A 35 -10.38 3.11 2.52
C ILE A 35 -11.70 3.89 2.58
N ILE A 36 -11.75 4.88 3.43
CA ILE A 36 -12.93 5.74 3.61
C ILE A 36 -12.52 7.18 3.32
N SER A 37 -13.16 7.79 2.34
CA SER A 37 -12.92 9.18 1.96
C SER A 37 -14.07 9.67 1.06
N PRO A 38 -14.37 10.98 1.06
CA PRO A 38 -15.25 11.54 0.04
C PRO A 38 -14.75 11.30 -1.40
N PHE A 39 -13.44 11.09 -1.55
CA PHE A 39 -12.81 10.80 -2.84
C PHE A 39 -12.61 9.32 -3.12
N ALA A 40 -12.96 8.43 -2.19
CA ALA A 40 -12.82 7.00 -2.42
C ALA A 40 -13.73 6.54 -3.56
N LYS A 41 -13.22 5.63 -4.38
CA LYS A 41 -14.03 4.95 -5.39
C LYS A 41 -15.12 4.13 -4.70
N ARG A 42 -16.33 4.21 -5.21
CA ARG A 42 -17.49 3.49 -4.65
C ARG A 42 -17.61 2.12 -5.32
N TYR A 43 -18.05 1.13 -4.55
CA TYR A 43 -18.25 -0.24 -5.04
C TYR A 43 -17.02 -0.77 -5.77
N TYR A 44 -15.85 -0.53 -5.19
CA TYR A 44 -14.58 -0.81 -5.83
C TYR A 44 -13.67 -1.65 -4.93
N VAL A 45 -13.06 -2.65 -5.52
CA VAL A 45 -11.99 -3.43 -4.90
C VAL A 45 -10.70 -3.11 -5.62
N ASP A 46 -9.72 -2.57 -4.91
CA ASP A 46 -8.44 -2.23 -5.48
C ASP A 46 -7.52 -3.46 -5.48
N HIS A 47 -7.03 -3.83 -6.64
CA HIS A 47 -6.12 -4.96 -6.82
C HIS A 47 -4.65 -4.55 -6.84
N ALA A 48 -4.33 -3.28 -6.64
CA ALA A 48 -2.96 -2.84 -6.49
C ALA A 48 -2.35 -3.45 -5.22
N GLN A 49 -1.07 -3.78 -5.27
CA GLN A 49 -0.38 -4.26 -4.10
C GLN A 49 0.00 -3.10 -3.19
N TYR A 50 -0.36 -3.20 -1.92
CA TYR A 50 -0.05 -2.24 -0.88
C TYR A 50 0.63 -2.93 0.29
N ASP A 51 1.35 -2.16 1.08
CA ASP A 51 1.80 -2.54 2.42
C ASP A 51 1.74 -1.31 3.35
N THR A 52 2.23 -1.44 4.57
CA THR A 52 2.21 -0.33 5.54
C THR A 52 2.95 0.90 5.01
N THR A 53 3.94 0.73 4.16
CA THR A 53 4.67 1.87 3.56
C THR A 53 3.83 2.63 2.55
N SER A 54 2.74 2.06 2.05
CA SER A 54 1.82 2.75 1.14
C SER A 54 1.17 3.97 1.80
N ILE A 55 0.91 3.90 3.11
CA ILE A 55 0.40 5.04 3.88
C ILE A 55 1.46 6.14 3.93
N LEU A 56 2.72 5.79 4.16
CA LEU A 56 3.82 6.74 4.13
C LEU A 56 4.00 7.37 2.75
N ARG A 57 3.85 6.58 1.70
CA ARG A 57 3.90 7.08 0.31
C ARG A 57 2.79 8.09 0.05
N PHE A 58 1.58 7.82 0.55
CA PHE A 58 0.47 8.75 0.43
C PHE A 58 0.78 10.07 1.13
N ILE A 59 1.27 10.02 2.37
CA ILE A 59 1.64 11.22 3.14
C ILE A 59 2.73 12.00 2.42
N THR A 60 3.75 11.33 1.96
CA THR A 60 4.86 11.93 1.20
C THR A 60 4.34 12.67 -0.03
N ARG A 61 3.48 12.03 -0.79
CA ARG A 61 2.90 12.63 -2.00
C ARG A 61 1.96 13.78 -1.67
N ARG A 62 1.11 13.62 -0.66
CA ARG A 62 0.11 14.63 -0.27
C ARG A 62 0.74 15.93 0.19
N PHE A 63 1.86 15.84 0.90
CA PHE A 63 2.52 16.98 1.50
C PHE A 63 3.83 17.35 0.79
N ASP A 64 4.10 16.77 -0.37
CA ASP A 64 5.30 17.03 -1.17
C ASP A 64 6.59 16.88 -0.35
N LEU A 65 6.69 15.78 0.38
CA LEU A 65 7.84 15.48 1.22
C LEU A 65 8.89 14.66 0.43
N PRO A 66 10.16 14.72 0.84
CA PRO A 66 11.18 13.85 0.27
C PRO A 66 10.83 12.38 0.46
N LYS A 67 11.05 11.56 -0.57
CA LYS A 67 10.83 10.13 -0.50
C LYS A 67 11.83 9.47 0.45
N LEU A 68 11.32 8.61 1.34
CA LEU A 68 12.18 7.88 2.27
C LEU A 68 13.08 6.88 1.51
N PRO A 69 14.38 6.81 1.86
CA PRO A 69 15.32 5.90 1.18
C PRO A 69 14.87 4.44 1.18
N GLY A 70 14.30 3.95 2.26
CA GLY A 70 13.80 2.57 2.36
C GLY A 70 12.69 2.26 1.36
N LEU A 71 11.87 3.23 0.97
CA LEU A 71 10.85 3.03 -0.07
C LEU A 71 11.52 2.82 -1.43
N THR A 72 12.57 3.56 -1.73
CA THR A 72 13.34 3.40 -2.97
C THR A 72 14.02 2.03 -3.02
N GLU A 73 14.59 1.59 -1.92
CA GLU A 73 15.21 0.26 -1.82
C GLU A 73 14.20 -0.85 -2.01
N ARG A 74 13.02 -0.73 -1.41
CA ARG A 74 11.95 -1.73 -1.58
C ARG A 74 11.44 -1.77 -3.01
N ASP A 75 11.27 -0.64 -3.66
CA ASP A 75 10.88 -0.58 -5.07
C ASP A 75 11.91 -1.26 -5.96
N ALA A 76 13.19 -1.04 -5.69
CA ALA A 76 14.28 -1.69 -6.43
C ALA A 76 14.25 -3.21 -6.23
N ALA A 77 14.02 -3.68 -5.00
CA ALA A 77 13.91 -5.11 -4.70
C ALA A 77 12.70 -5.75 -5.40
N LEU A 78 11.56 -5.09 -5.39
CA LEU A 78 10.37 -5.55 -6.10
C LEU A 78 10.63 -5.66 -7.60
N LYS A 79 11.23 -4.63 -8.18
CA LYS A 79 11.57 -4.62 -9.60
C LYS A 79 12.54 -5.74 -9.96
N ALA A 80 13.55 -5.99 -9.12
CA ALA A 80 14.48 -7.10 -9.31
C ALA A 80 13.79 -8.47 -9.28
N ASN A 81 12.66 -8.59 -8.57
CA ASN A 81 11.84 -9.79 -8.50
C ASN A 81 10.73 -9.82 -9.57
N GLY A 82 10.79 -8.95 -10.58
CA GLY A 82 9.80 -8.89 -11.65
C GLY A 82 8.46 -8.32 -11.23
N ARG A 83 8.41 -7.56 -10.15
CA ARG A 83 7.18 -6.99 -9.61
C ARG A 83 7.14 -5.48 -9.81
N LYS A 84 5.92 -4.93 -9.78
CA LYS A 84 5.70 -3.48 -9.82
C LYS A 84 5.99 -2.87 -8.45
N PRO A 85 6.36 -1.57 -8.40
CA PRO A 85 6.42 -0.84 -7.15
C PRO A 85 5.07 -0.88 -6.42
N LEU A 86 5.12 -0.77 -5.09
CA LEU A 86 3.91 -0.69 -4.29
C LEU A 86 3.15 0.60 -4.55
N GLY A 87 1.82 0.53 -4.48
CA GLY A 87 0.96 1.69 -4.64
C GLY A 87 1.05 2.67 -3.47
N ASP A 88 0.54 3.88 -3.70
CA ASP A 88 0.49 4.96 -2.73
C ASP A 88 -0.94 5.29 -2.28
N LEU A 89 -1.87 4.36 -2.45
CA LEU A 89 -3.30 4.46 -2.17
C LEU A 89 -4.09 5.32 -3.16
N THR A 90 -3.46 6.08 -4.05
CA THR A 90 -4.21 6.93 -4.99
C THR A 90 -5.05 6.13 -5.97
N GLY A 91 -4.71 4.87 -6.23
CA GLY A 91 -5.50 3.97 -7.05
C GLY A 91 -6.91 3.69 -6.50
N ALA A 92 -7.08 3.80 -5.18
CA ALA A 92 -8.38 3.65 -4.51
C ALA A 92 -9.20 4.94 -4.53
N LEU A 93 -8.65 6.04 -5.01
CA LEU A 93 -9.27 7.36 -4.97
C LEU A 93 -9.65 7.82 -6.38
N ARG A 94 -10.67 8.65 -6.43
CA ARG A 94 -11.06 9.41 -7.62
C ARG A 94 -10.66 10.86 -7.39
N LEU A 95 -9.49 11.22 -7.88
CA LEU A 95 -8.90 12.54 -7.71
C LEU A 95 -9.05 13.37 -8.98
N SER A 96 -9.99 13.05 -9.84
CA SER A 96 -10.19 13.81 -11.06
C SER A 96 -10.57 15.25 -10.71
N VAL A 97 -9.85 16.16 -11.32
CA VAL A 97 -10.16 17.59 -11.27
C VAL A 97 -11.22 17.88 -12.32
N ARG A 98 -12.18 18.67 -11.94
CA ARG A 98 -13.20 19.11 -12.87
C ARG A 98 -12.71 20.28 -13.70
#